data_2122c29b6ba58019a99ed266e58450fb
#
_entry.id   2122c29b6ba58019a99ed266e58450fb
#
_cell.length_a   1.000
_cell.length_b   1.000
_cell.length_c   1.000
_cell.angle_alpha   90.00
_cell.angle_beta   90.00
_cell.angle_gamma   90.00
#
_symmetry.space_group_name_H-M   'P 1'
#
loop_
_entity.id
_entity.type
_entity.pdbx_description
1 polymer ?
#
loop_
_entity_poly.entity_id
_entity_poly.type
_entity_poly.pdbx_seq_one_letter_code
_entity_poly.pdbx_strand_id
1 'polypeptide(L)'
;YKILFRPGHPVQARELTGLQSILQNQVESFGKHIFKEGSMVIPGGIEFDPSYFSIKVNPTHLGIDVSVYLSNIISNNNGKGTRVRGQNSGIVATIKNFILPPSEGVDEITLFVKYNQSGTDGESNAFPNNEVLILEENLTYGNTTLNVNETILTLVSEDASATGSAFGVSKGVYFIRGNFVDVETSLIVLDPYSNKPSYRVGFEIVE
;
A
#
# COMPACT_ATOMS: atom_id res chain seq x y z
N TYR A 1 44.72 -4.41 2.74
CA TYR A 1 45.13 -3.54 3.85
C TYR A 1 44.52 -4.03 5.15
N LYS A 2 45.22 -3.90 6.28
CA LYS A 2 44.73 -4.20 7.64
C LYS A 2 45.39 -3.29 8.66
N ILE A 3 44.67 -2.96 9.72
CA ILE A 3 45.18 -2.23 10.88
C ILE A 3 45.69 -3.30 11.87
N LEU A 4 46.92 -3.12 12.35
CA LEU A 4 47.52 -3.98 13.36
C LEU A 4 47.65 -3.21 14.66
N PHE A 5 46.96 -3.70 15.70
CA PHE A 5 47.03 -3.13 17.03
C PHE A 5 48.31 -3.62 17.75
N ARG A 6 48.97 -2.69 18.42
CA ARG A 6 50.14 -3.02 19.24
C ARG A 6 49.70 -3.34 20.66
N PRO A 7 50.04 -4.50 21.20
CA PRO A 7 49.73 -4.84 22.59
C PRO A 7 50.27 -3.80 23.59
N GLY A 8 49.46 -3.49 24.62
CA GLY A 8 49.86 -2.52 25.66
C GLY A 8 49.70 -1.05 25.30
N HIS A 9 49.17 -0.72 24.11
CA HIS A 9 48.84 0.66 23.73
C HIS A 9 47.30 0.85 23.64
N PRO A 10 46.79 2.00 24.03
CA PRO A 10 45.34 2.31 23.91
C PRO A 10 44.97 2.43 22.44
N VAL A 11 43.84 1.86 22.08
CA VAL A 11 43.24 1.98 20.73
C VAL A 11 42.66 3.38 20.57
N GLN A 12 43.04 4.05 19.50
CA GLN A 12 42.55 5.40 19.17
C GLN A 12 41.30 5.31 18.28
N ALA A 13 40.41 6.30 18.39
CA ALA A 13 39.20 6.39 17.57
C ALA A 13 39.49 6.32 16.06
N ARG A 14 40.57 6.97 15.59
CA ARG A 14 41.00 6.93 14.18
C ARG A 14 41.33 5.52 13.67
N GLU A 15 41.83 4.64 14.56
CA GLU A 15 42.20 3.26 14.20
C GLU A 15 40.94 2.40 14.04
N LEU A 16 39.92 2.62 14.89
CA LEU A 16 38.62 2.00 14.78
C LEU A 16 37.89 2.48 13.52
N THR A 17 37.86 3.78 13.27
CA THR A 17 37.27 4.35 12.05
C THR A 17 37.98 3.85 10.80
N GLY A 18 39.33 3.79 10.84
CA GLY A 18 40.12 3.24 9.74
C GLY A 18 39.83 1.76 9.46
N LEU A 19 39.69 0.94 10.52
CA LEU A 19 39.30 -0.47 10.38
C LEU A 19 37.91 -0.59 9.73
N GLN A 20 36.96 0.20 10.21
CA GLN A 20 35.60 0.22 9.66
C GLN A 20 35.62 0.61 8.17
N SER A 21 36.34 1.66 7.80
CA SER A 21 36.46 2.11 6.40
C SER A 21 37.12 1.05 5.50
N ILE A 22 38.12 0.33 6.00
CA ILE A 22 38.77 -0.75 5.25
C ILE A 22 37.79 -1.90 5.00
N LEU A 23 37.04 -2.32 6.03
CA LEU A 23 36.03 -3.40 5.90
C LEU A 23 34.93 -2.99 4.94
N GLN A 24 34.42 -1.78 5.06
CA GLN A 24 33.39 -1.25 4.18
C GLN A 24 33.85 -1.21 2.72
N ASN A 25 35.07 -0.75 2.48
CA ASN A 25 35.67 -0.73 1.12
C ASN A 25 35.87 -2.13 0.54
N GLN A 26 36.21 -3.13 1.37
CA GLN A 26 36.31 -4.52 0.93
C GLN A 26 34.96 -5.09 0.53
N VAL A 27 33.92 -4.85 1.33
CA VAL A 27 32.54 -5.28 1.02
C VAL A 27 32.02 -4.58 -0.23
N GLU A 28 32.25 -3.28 -0.35
CA GLU A 28 31.86 -2.50 -1.53
C GLU A 28 32.57 -3.02 -2.80
N SER A 29 33.89 -3.24 -2.74
CA SER A 29 34.66 -3.74 -3.86
C SER A 29 34.22 -5.14 -4.28
N PHE A 30 33.94 -6.02 -3.32
CA PHE A 30 33.39 -7.35 -3.58
C PHE A 30 31.99 -7.26 -4.24
N GLY A 31 31.13 -6.44 -3.66
CA GLY A 31 29.78 -6.24 -4.19
C GLY A 31 29.78 -5.72 -5.62
N LYS A 32 30.60 -4.71 -5.93
CA LYS A 32 30.72 -4.12 -7.28
C LYS A 32 31.20 -5.11 -8.36
N HIS A 33 31.91 -6.16 -7.97
CA HIS A 33 32.33 -7.20 -8.92
C HIS A 33 31.24 -8.23 -9.23
N ILE A 34 30.26 -8.37 -8.32
CA ILE A 34 29.20 -9.38 -8.44
C ILE A 34 27.89 -8.75 -8.89
N PHE A 35 27.55 -7.58 -8.33
CA PHE A 35 26.27 -6.93 -8.53
C PHE A 35 26.44 -5.64 -9.35
N LYS A 36 25.49 -5.38 -10.25
CA LYS A 36 25.35 -4.06 -10.85
C LYS A 36 24.63 -3.15 -9.87
N GLU A 37 24.87 -1.86 -10.00
CA GLU A 37 24.16 -0.81 -9.25
C GLU A 37 22.65 -0.95 -9.44
N GLY A 38 21.89 -0.98 -8.34
CA GLY A 38 20.45 -1.16 -8.31
C GLY A 38 19.96 -2.61 -8.53
N SER A 39 20.86 -3.60 -8.60
CA SER A 39 20.42 -4.99 -8.74
C SER A 39 19.79 -5.54 -7.48
N MET A 40 18.74 -6.35 -7.66
CA MET A 40 18.12 -7.11 -6.58
C MET A 40 19.04 -8.26 -6.16
N VAL A 41 19.49 -8.25 -4.91
CA VAL A 41 20.31 -9.32 -4.31
C VAL A 41 19.43 -10.39 -3.70
N ILE A 42 18.42 -9.98 -2.95
CA ILE A 42 17.31 -10.82 -2.53
C ILE A 42 16.09 -10.31 -3.29
N PRO A 43 15.55 -11.10 -4.21
CA PRO A 43 14.47 -10.63 -5.04
C PRO A 43 13.20 -10.37 -4.21
N GLY A 44 12.70 -9.12 -4.28
CA GLY A 44 11.33 -8.78 -3.97
C GLY A 44 10.48 -8.95 -5.23
N GLY A 45 9.21 -9.30 -5.06
CA GLY A 45 8.25 -9.31 -6.18
C GLY A 45 7.98 -7.90 -6.65
N ILE A 46 7.87 -7.74 -7.97
CA ILE A 46 7.33 -6.53 -8.60
C ILE A 46 6.03 -6.93 -9.24
N GLU A 47 4.94 -6.26 -8.88
CA GLU A 47 3.59 -6.57 -9.35
C GLU A 47 2.92 -5.32 -9.89
N PHE A 48 2.36 -5.42 -11.07
CA PHE A 48 1.45 -4.42 -11.63
C PHE A 48 0.04 -4.99 -11.63
N ASP A 49 -0.87 -4.33 -10.92
CA ASP A 49 -2.28 -4.69 -10.88
C ASP A 49 -3.09 -3.71 -11.73
N PRO A 50 -3.54 -4.12 -12.94
CA PRO A 50 -4.39 -3.29 -13.80
C PRO A 50 -5.88 -3.36 -13.41
N SER A 51 -6.22 -4.12 -12.38
CA SER A 51 -7.59 -4.35 -11.90
C SER A 51 -7.77 -3.90 -10.46
N TYR A 52 -7.10 -2.81 -10.09
CA TYR A 52 -7.20 -2.22 -8.76
C TYR A 52 -8.50 -1.41 -8.68
N PHE A 53 -9.60 -2.09 -8.37
CA PHE A 53 -10.94 -1.50 -8.38
C PHE A 53 -11.08 -0.41 -7.34
N SER A 54 -11.74 0.68 -7.74
CA SER A 54 -12.04 1.81 -6.87
C SER A 54 -13.54 2.11 -6.83
N ILE A 55 -13.99 2.65 -5.71
CA ILE A 55 -15.35 3.18 -5.52
C ILE A 55 -15.27 4.56 -4.90
N LYS A 56 -16.13 5.45 -5.36
CA LYS A 56 -16.29 6.80 -4.82
C LYS A 56 -17.45 6.83 -3.84
N VAL A 57 -17.23 7.44 -2.69
CA VAL A 57 -18.24 7.52 -1.64
C VAL A 57 -18.54 8.94 -1.26
N ASN A 58 -19.78 9.18 -0.85
CA ASN A 58 -20.18 10.46 -0.31
C ASN A 58 -19.38 10.80 0.96
N PRO A 59 -19.06 12.07 1.20
CA PRO A 59 -18.27 12.49 2.35
C PRO A 59 -19.00 12.27 3.69
N THR A 60 -20.33 12.13 3.65
CA THR A 60 -21.16 11.87 4.84
C THR A 60 -22.11 10.72 4.62
N HIS A 61 -22.30 9.90 5.65
CA HIS A 61 -23.31 8.86 5.70
C HIS A 61 -24.13 8.99 7.01
N LEU A 62 -25.46 9.06 6.90
CA LEU A 62 -26.38 9.30 8.04
C LEU A 62 -25.97 10.51 8.91
N GLY A 63 -25.40 11.56 8.30
CA GLY A 63 -24.97 12.77 8.99
C GLY A 63 -23.60 12.66 9.68
N ILE A 64 -22.92 11.53 9.57
CA ILE A 64 -21.58 11.31 10.10
C ILE A 64 -20.56 11.46 8.97
N ASP A 65 -19.47 12.18 9.23
CA ASP A 65 -18.33 12.28 8.31
C ASP A 65 -17.65 10.90 8.17
N VAL A 66 -17.58 10.41 6.96
CA VAL A 66 -17.02 9.09 6.63
C VAL A 66 -15.53 8.99 6.99
N SER A 67 -14.80 10.11 6.90
CA SER A 67 -13.36 10.14 7.17
C SER A 67 -12.99 9.70 8.59
N VAL A 68 -13.92 9.84 9.54
CA VAL A 68 -13.72 9.50 10.97
C VAL A 68 -13.42 8.02 11.19
N TYR A 69 -13.95 7.14 10.36
CA TYR A 69 -13.82 5.69 10.56
C TYR A 69 -13.11 4.94 9.41
N LEU A 70 -12.65 5.65 8.37
CA LEU A 70 -11.95 5.00 7.24
C LEU A 70 -10.71 4.22 7.67
N SER A 71 -9.91 4.78 8.57
CA SER A 71 -8.72 4.08 9.09
C SER A 71 -9.08 2.78 9.81
N ASN A 72 -10.22 2.76 10.51
CA ASN A 72 -10.71 1.57 11.20
C ASN A 72 -11.22 0.52 10.19
N ILE A 73 -11.86 0.96 9.09
CA ILE A 73 -12.27 0.07 8.00
C ILE A 73 -11.06 -0.70 7.43
N ILE A 74 -9.94 -0.01 7.22
CA ILE A 74 -8.74 -0.63 6.65
C ILE A 74 -8.03 -1.53 7.66
N SER A 75 -7.92 -1.10 8.93
CA SER A 75 -7.24 -1.85 9.98
C SER A 75 -8.03 -3.02 10.54
N ASN A 76 -9.32 -3.13 10.21
CA ASN A 76 -10.18 -4.21 10.67
C ASN A 76 -9.61 -5.59 10.27
N ASN A 77 -9.96 -6.63 11.00
CA ASN A 77 -9.48 -8.00 10.78
C ASN A 77 -7.94 -8.14 10.68
N ASN A 78 -7.22 -7.47 11.58
CA ASN A 78 -5.75 -7.46 11.57
C ASN A 78 -5.17 -6.91 10.26
N GLY A 79 -5.75 -5.82 9.72
CA GLY A 79 -5.31 -5.17 8.50
C GLY A 79 -5.76 -5.86 7.21
N LYS A 80 -6.68 -6.80 7.28
CA LYS A 80 -7.25 -7.43 6.08
C LYS A 80 -8.31 -6.56 5.41
N GLY A 81 -8.77 -5.52 6.09
CA GLY A 81 -9.84 -4.63 5.65
C GLY A 81 -11.22 -5.15 6.00
N THR A 82 -12.23 -4.33 5.83
CA THR A 82 -13.62 -4.63 6.17
C THR A 82 -14.39 -5.14 4.95
N ARG A 83 -15.15 -6.22 5.15
CA ARG A 83 -16.06 -6.73 4.13
C ARG A 83 -17.39 -5.98 4.19
N VAL A 84 -17.82 -5.56 3.01
CA VAL A 84 -19.08 -4.84 2.81
C VAL A 84 -19.89 -5.50 1.70
N ARG A 85 -21.19 -5.33 1.77
CA ARG A 85 -22.15 -5.82 0.78
C ARG A 85 -23.04 -4.67 0.32
N GLY A 86 -23.29 -4.60 -0.99
CA GLY A 86 -24.30 -3.68 -1.54
C GLY A 86 -25.70 -4.09 -1.07
N GLN A 87 -26.45 -3.11 -0.58
CA GLN A 87 -27.78 -3.34 -0.03
C GLN A 87 -28.76 -3.85 -1.09
N ASN A 88 -28.66 -3.31 -2.30
CA ASN A 88 -29.56 -3.66 -3.42
C ASN A 88 -28.93 -4.69 -4.36
N SER A 89 -27.66 -4.49 -4.70
CA SER A 89 -26.96 -5.35 -5.65
C SER A 89 -26.58 -6.72 -5.08
N GLY A 90 -26.37 -6.79 -3.76
CA GLY A 90 -25.87 -7.99 -3.11
C GLY A 90 -24.38 -8.29 -3.40
N ILE A 91 -23.68 -7.43 -4.16
CA ILE A 91 -22.25 -7.55 -4.45
C ILE A 91 -21.48 -7.47 -3.14
N VAL A 92 -20.49 -8.36 -2.95
CA VAL A 92 -19.64 -8.35 -1.77
C VAL A 92 -18.22 -7.96 -2.15
N ALA A 93 -17.66 -7.01 -1.42
CA ALA A 93 -16.28 -6.58 -1.60
C ALA A 93 -15.57 -6.37 -0.25
N THR A 94 -14.25 -6.39 -0.28
CA THR A 94 -13.40 -6.04 0.87
C THR A 94 -12.70 -4.73 0.57
N ILE A 95 -12.87 -3.75 1.46
CA ILE A 95 -12.19 -2.45 1.36
C ILE A 95 -10.75 -2.62 1.84
N LYS A 96 -9.79 -2.22 1.00
CA LYS A 96 -8.35 -2.45 1.23
C LYS A 96 -7.56 -1.18 1.52
N ASN A 97 -7.96 -0.07 0.92
CA ASN A 97 -7.24 1.20 1.04
C ASN A 97 -8.18 2.36 0.74
N PHE A 98 -7.76 3.59 1.01
CA PHE A 98 -8.49 4.80 0.66
C PHE A 98 -7.56 5.95 0.31
N ILE A 99 -8.10 6.91 -0.43
CA ILE A 99 -7.47 8.21 -0.69
C ILE A 99 -8.51 9.30 -0.37
N LEU A 100 -8.07 10.32 0.35
CA LEU A 100 -8.88 11.49 0.67
C LEU A 100 -8.58 12.64 -0.30
N PRO A 101 -9.60 13.42 -0.74
CA PRO A 101 -9.37 14.67 -1.43
C PRO A 101 -8.84 15.76 -0.47
N PRO A 102 -8.10 16.79 -0.97
CA PRO A 102 -7.61 16.88 -2.34
C PRO A 102 -6.32 16.07 -2.50
N SER A 103 -6.31 15.13 -3.42
CA SER A 103 -5.13 14.40 -3.86
C SER A 103 -5.06 14.46 -5.38
N GLU A 104 -3.89 14.35 -5.97
CA GLU A 104 -3.74 14.41 -7.42
C GLU A 104 -4.66 13.39 -8.11
N GLY A 105 -5.56 13.89 -8.96
CA GLY A 105 -6.54 13.09 -9.69
C GLY A 105 -7.70 12.52 -8.85
N VAL A 106 -7.89 12.99 -7.60
CA VAL A 106 -8.96 12.52 -6.71
C VAL A 106 -9.78 13.72 -6.20
N ASP A 107 -11.03 13.81 -6.66
CA ASP A 107 -11.98 14.86 -6.28
C ASP A 107 -12.91 14.43 -5.13
N GLU A 108 -13.09 13.13 -4.95
CA GLU A 108 -14.02 12.53 -3.97
C GLU A 108 -13.31 11.48 -3.13
N ILE A 109 -13.85 11.15 -1.96
CA ILE A 109 -13.32 10.06 -1.13
C ILE A 109 -13.37 8.77 -1.95
N THR A 110 -12.20 8.23 -2.25
CA THR A 110 -12.04 7.03 -3.06
C THR A 110 -11.54 5.87 -2.22
N LEU A 111 -12.27 4.77 -2.24
CA LEU A 111 -11.90 3.53 -1.57
C LEU A 111 -11.46 2.51 -2.61
N PHE A 112 -10.43 1.76 -2.31
CA PHE A 112 -9.99 0.64 -3.14
C PHE A 112 -10.55 -0.65 -2.59
N VAL A 113 -11.18 -1.43 -3.47
CA VAL A 113 -11.91 -2.62 -3.11
C VAL A 113 -11.44 -3.85 -3.89
N LYS A 114 -11.53 -4.99 -3.23
CA LYS A 114 -11.43 -6.29 -3.90
C LYS A 114 -12.80 -6.92 -3.90
N TYR A 115 -13.39 -7.09 -5.06
CA TYR A 115 -14.67 -7.81 -5.20
C TYR A 115 -14.49 -9.28 -4.86
N ASN A 116 -15.37 -9.80 -4.01
CA ASN A 116 -15.33 -11.17 -3.52
C ASN A 116 -16.48 -12.01 -4.11
N GLN A 117 -17.61 -11.35 -4.42
CA GLN A 117 -18.80 -12.00 -4.95
C GLN A 117 -19.57 -11.03 -5.86
N SER A 118 -20.06 -11.53 -6.98
CA SER A 118 -20.96 -10.81 -7.89
C SER A 118 -22.33 -10.57 -7.27
N GLY A 119 -23.11 -9.73 -7.92
CA GLY A 119 -24.47 -9.41 -7.52
C GLY A 119 -25.42 -10.61 -7.49
N THR A 120 -26.59 -10.39 -6.89
CA THR A 120 -27.67 -11.39 -6.83
C THR A 120 -28.26 -11.72 -8.19
N ASP A 121 -28.03 -10.87 -9.20
CA ASP A 121 -28.36 -11.08 -10.60
C ASP A 121 -27.42 -12.07 -11.31
N GLY A 122 -26.27 -12.39 -10.71
CA GLY A 122 -25.23 -13.24 -11.27
C GLY A 122 -24.39 -12.61 -12.38
N GLU A 123 -24.68 -11.36 -12.76
CA GLU A 123 -24.04 -10.65 -13.89
C GLU A 123 -23.24 -9.44 -13.42
N SER A 124 -23.76 -8.69 -12.46
CA SER A 124 -23.13 -7.45 -11.96
C SER A 124 -21.88 -7.75 -11.12
N ASN A 125 -20.75 -7.15 -11.52
CA ASN A 125 -19.45 -7.39 -10.90
C ASN A 125 -18.87 -6.14 -10.22
N ALA A 126 -19.57 -4.99 -10.28
CA ALA A 126 -19.18 -3.74 -9.65
C ALA A 126 -20.40 -3.07 -9.03
N PHE A 127 -20.19 -2.33 -7.94
CA PHE A 127 -21.27 -1.61 -7.27
C PHE A 127 -21.90 -0.57 -8.20
N PRO A 128 -23.24 -0.49 -8.27
CA PRO A 128 -23.93 0.56 -9.02
C PRO A 128 -23.85 1.92 -8.32
N ASN A 129 -24.21 2.97 -9.04
CA ASN A 129 -24.34 4.32 -8.50
C ASN A 129 -25.39 4.38 -7.39
N ASN A 130 -25.19 5.28 -6.41
CA ASN A 130 -26.07 5.45 -5.24
C ASN A 130 -26.25 4.18 -4.37
N GLU A 131 -25.40 3.19 -4.51
CA GLU A 131 -25.48 1.99 -3.68
C GLU A 131 -25.17 2.32 -2.23
N VAL A 132 -25.93 1.75 -1.31
CA VAL A 132 -25.65 1.79 0.11
C VAL A 132 -24.91 0.53 0.50
N LEU A 133 -23.79 0.68 1.16
CA LEU A 133 -22.98 -0.45 1.63
C LEU A 133 -23.32 -0.78 3.07
N ILE A 134 -23.48 -2.07 3.34
CA ILE A 134 -23.74 -2.63 4.66
C ILE A 134 -22.57 -3.49 5.10
N LEU A 135 -22.35 -3.55 6.39
CA LEU A 135 -21.28 -4.34 7.00
C LEU A 135 -21.58 -5.86 6.96
N GLU A 136 -20.62 -6.65 6.54
CA GLU A 136 -20.61 -8.11 6.66
C GLU A 136 -19.95 -8.58 7.96
N GLU A 137 -19.36 -7.66 8.71
CA GLU A 137 -18.64 -7.91 9.94
C GLU A 137 -18.69 -6.67 10.86
N ASN A 138 -18.45 -6.86 12.15
CA ASN A 138 -18.47 -5.74 13.10
C ASN A 138 -17.28 -4.81 12.86
N LEU A 139 -17.55 -3.50 12.99
CA LEU A 139 -16.53 -2.46 12.91
C LEU A 139 -16.55 -1.61 14.17
N THR A 140 -15.42 -1.46 14.84
CA THR A 140 -15.28 -0.62 16.02
C THR A 140 -14.38 0.58 15.69
N TYR A 141 -14.86 1.78 16.01
CA TYR A 141 -14.09 3.01 15.95
C TYR A 141 -14.35 3.87 17.19
N GLY A 142 -13.30 4.34 17.84
CA GLY A 142 -13.43 4.99 19.14
C GLY A 142 -14.16 4.09 20.14
N ASN A 143 -15.25 4.59 20.69
CA ASN A 143 -16.13 3.88 21.65
C ASN A 143 -17.41 3.34 20.98
N THR A 144 -17.51 3.41 19.65
CA THR A 144 -18.71 3.00 18.89
C THR A 144 -18.41 1.69 18.16
N THR A 145 -19.34 0.74 18.22
CA THR A 145 -19.30 -0.48 17.41
C THR A 145 -20.52 -0.52 16.50
N LEU A 146 -20.26 -0.58 15.20
CA LEU A 146 -21.26 -0.88 14.19
C LEU A 146 -21.34 -2.40 14.01
N ASN A 147 -22.55 -2.93 13.98
CA ASN A 147 -22.77 -4.36 13.88
C ASN A 147 -22.94 -4.81 12.43
N VAL A 148 -22.85 -6.12 12.22
CA VAL A 148 -23.23 -6.75 10.94
C VAL A 148 -24.60 -6.30 10.49
N ASN A 149 -24.77 -6.05 9.20
CA ASN A 149 -25.98 -5.52 8.54
C ASN A 149 -26.30 -4.05 8.81
N GLU A 150 -25.49 -3.32 9.55
CA GLU A 150 -25.63 -1.87 9.62
C GLU A 150 -25.05 -1.20 8.37
N THR A 151 -25.69 -0.09 7.94
CA THR A 151 -25.22 0.70 6.81
C THR A 151 -24.01 1.53 7.21
N ILE A 152 -23.03 1.65 6.32
CA ILE A 152 -21.78 2.35 6.64
C ILE A 152 -21.41 3.43 5.62
N LEU A 153 -21.70 3.24 4.36
CA LEU A 153 -21.27 4.11 3.28
C LEU A 153 -22.36 4.23 2.23
N THR A 154 -22.42 5.36 1.55
CA THR A 154 -23.24 5.55 0.36
C THR A 154 -22.36 5.98 -0.79
N LEU A 155 -22.45 5.30 -1.92
CA LEU A 155 -21.72 5.63 -3.13
C LEU A 155 -22.30 6.90 -3.77
N VAL A 156 -21.45 7.59 -4.55
CA VAL A 156 -21.87 8.78 -5.32
C VAL A 156 -22.87 8.44 -6.40
N SER A 157 -23.54 9.48 -6.93
CA SER A 157 -24.62 9.33 -7.91
C SER A 157 -24.16 9.07 -9.34
N GLU A 158 -22.90 9.35 -9.64
CA GLU A 158 -22.34 9.21 -10.98
C GLU A 158 -20.93 8.60 -10.88
N ASP A 159 -20.59 7.72 -11.82
CA ASP A 159 -19.27 7.08 -11.91
C ASP A 159 -18.74 6.56 -10.57
N ALA A 160 -19.63 5.92 -9.81
CA ALA A 160 -19.34 5.45 -8.46
C ALA A 160 -18.28 4.34 -8.40
N SER A 161 -18.17 3.54 -9.47
CA SER A 161 -17.20 2.43 -9.55
C SER A 161 -16.28 2.63 -10.74
N ALA A 162 -14.98 2.44 -10.53
CA ALA A 162 -13.98 2.54 -11.58
C ALA A 162 -12.92 1.42 -11.44
N THR A 163 -12.14 1.25 -12.50
CA THR A 163 -10.99 0.34 -12.49
C THR A 163 -9.73 1.18 -12.54
N GLY A 164 -9.02 1.22 -11.45
CA GLY A 164 -7.72 1.85 -11.35
C GLY A 164 -6.56 0.89 -11.58
N SER A 165 -5.36 1.35 -11.31
CA SER A 165 -4.13 0.58 -11.41
C SER A 165 -3.20 0.86 -10.25
N ALA A 166 -2.50 -0.19 -9.81
CA ALA A 166 -1.55 -0.11 -8.73
C ALA A 166 -0.24 -0.83 -9.06
N PHE A 167 0.84 -0.39 -8.43
CA PHE A 167 2.15 -0.99 -8.54
C PHE A 167 2.64 -1.38 -7.15
N GLY A 168 2.94 -2.65 -6.97
CA GLY A 168 3.42 -3.22 -5.73
C GLY A 168 4.88 -3.65 -5.81
N VAL A 169 5.60 -3.45 -4.71
CA VAL A 169 6.93 -4.01 -4.50
C VAL A 169 6.91 -4.79 -3.20
N SER A 170 7.31 -6.05 -3.26
CA SER A 170 7.50 -6.87 -2.06
C SER A 170 8.88 -6.61 -1.44
N LYS A 171 9.01 -6.97 -0.16
CA LYS A 171 10.28 -6.87 0.56
C LYS A 171 11.42 -7.53 -0.19
N GLY A 172 12.55 -6.82 -0.29
CA GLY A 172 13.75 -7.31 -0.97
C GLY A 172 15.01 -6.58 -0.51
N VAL A 173 16.17 -7.01 -1.00
CA VAL A 173 17.46 -6.37 -0.73
C VAL A 173 18.08 -5.94 -2.05
N TYR A 174 18.50 -4.69 -2.12
CA TYR A 174 19.09 -4.08 -3.30
C TYR A 174 20.54 -3.69 -3.03
N PHE A 175 21.41 -3.86 -4.03
CA PHE A 175 22.79 -3.38 -3.96
C PHE A 175 22.84 -1.94 -4.49
N ILE A 176 23.15 -0.99 -3.60
CA ILE A 176 23.14 0.45 -3.90
C ILE A 176 24.40 1.09 -3.31
N ARG A 177 25.23 1.70 -4.15
CA ARG A 177 26.45 2.43 -3.77
C ARG A 177 27.34 1.66 -2.79
N GLY A 178 27.52 0.37 -3.05
CA GLY A 178 28.36 -0.49 -2.22
C GLY A 178 27.69 -1.04 -0.95
N ASN A 179 26.41 -0.76 -0.73
CA ASN A 179 25.65 -1.22 0.42
C ASN A 179 24.52 -2.14 0.01
N PHE A 180 24.14 -3.04 0.90
CA PHE A 180 22.94 -3.85 0.79
C PHE A 180 21.81 -3.15 1.54
N VAL A 181 20.79 -2.70 0.81
CA VAL A 181 19.69 -1.90 1.34
C VAL A 181 18.42 -2.73 1.36
N ASP A 182 17.84 -2.89 2.55
CA ASP A 182 16.53 -3.52 2.72
C ASP A 182 15.43 -2.55 2.25
N VAL A 183 14.56 -3.04 1.37
CA VAL A 183 13.37 -2.33 0.92
C VAL A 183 12.15 -3.07 1.42
N GLU A 184 11.29 -2.38 2.15
CA GLU A 184 10.05 -2.93 2.68
C GLU A 184 8.96 -3.00 1.60
N THR A 185 7.95 -3.85 1.84
CA THR A 185 6.79 -3.96 0.97
C THR A 185 6.07 -2.62 0.86
N SER A 186 5.82 -2.18 -0.37
CA SER A 186 5.16 -0.90 -0.67
C SER A 186 4.18 -1.07 -1.82
N LEU A 187 3.07 -0.33 -1.76
CA LEU A 187 2.05 -0.27 -2.80
C LEU A 187 1.82 1.20 -3.17
N ILE A 188 1.85 1.49 -4.45
CA ILE A 188 1.58 2.81 -5.01
C ILE A 188 0.39 2.70 -5.95
N VAL A 189 -0.62 3.51 -5.74
CA VAL A 189 -1.72 3.68 -6.71
C VAL A 189 -1.20 4.57 -7.83
N LEU A 190 -1.21 4.07 -9.06
CA LEU A 190 -0.75 4.80 -10.23
C LEU A 190 -1.85 5.72 -10.77
N ASP A 191 -3.04 5.17 -10.93
CA ASP A 191 -4.23 5.91 -11.32
C ASP A 191 -5.44 5.29 -10.61
N PRO A 192 -6.22 6.08 -9.87
CA PRO A 192 -7.38 5.55 -9.15
C PRO A 192 -8.54 5.17 -10.07
N TYR A 193 -8.60 5.72 -11.29
CA TYR A 193 -9.76 5.59 -12.18
C TYR A 193 -9.43 5.06 -13.58
N SER A 194 -8.16 4.75 -13.86
CA SER A 194 -7.72 4.21 -15.15
C SER A 194 -6.77 3.03 -14.98
N ASN A 195 -6.93 2.04 -15.83
CA ASN A 195 -6.06 0.86 -15.88
C ASN A 195 -4.96 0.96 -16.96
N LYS A 196 -4.80 2.14 -17.57
CA LYS A 196 -3.79 2.41 -18.61
C LYS A 196 -2.86 3.54 -18.19
N PRO A 197 -2.14 3.41 -17.06
CA PRO A 197 -1.23 4.44 -16.61
C PRO A 197 -0.03 4.56 -17.55
N SER A 198 0.48 5.78 -17.71
CA SER A 198 1.68 6.08 -18.49
C SER A 198 2.76 6.66 -17.57
N TYR A 199 3.22 5.87 -16.62
CA TYR A 199 4.21 6.27 -15.62
C TYR A 199 5.49 5.44 -15.72
N ARG A 200 6.58 6.01 -15.25
CA ARG A 200 7.81 5.31 -14.93
C ARG A 200 7.92 5.21 -13.40
N VAL A 201 7.90 4.00 -12.88
CA VAL A 201 8.01 3.74 -11.44
C VAL A 201 9.43 3.27 -11.12
N GLY A 202 9.99 3.75 -10.00
CA GLY A 202 11.31 3.37 -9.55
C GLY A 202 11.59 3.85 -8.13
N PHE A 203 12.72 3.45 -7.58
CA PHE A 203 13.20 3.96 -6.30
C PHE A 203 14.09 5.16 -6.50
N GLU A 204 13.95 6.15 -5.62
CA GLU A 204 14.88 7.25 -5.48
C GLU A 204 15.81 6.99 -4.29
N ILE A 205 17.10 7.25 -4.49
CA ILE A 205 18.10 7.10 -3.43
C ILE A 205 18.28 8.47 -2.79
N VAL A 206 17.91 8.59 -1.52
CA VAL A 206 18.11 9.76 -0.69
C VAL A 206 19.19 9.44 0.34
N GLU A 207 20.24 10.29 0.41
CA GLU A 207 21.33 10.21 1.41
C GLU A 207 21.18 11.28 2.48
#